data_9501ba6f810ecd1f9388e8ed880b8435
#
_entry.id   9501ba6f810ecd1f9388e8ed880b8435
#
_cell.length_a   1.000
_cell.length_b   1.000
_cell.length_c   1.000
_cell.angle_alpha   90.00
_cell.angle_beta   90.00
_cell.angle_gamma   90.00
#
_symmetry.space_group_name_H-M   'P 1'
#
loop_
_entity.id
_entity.type
_entity.pdbx_description
1 polymer ?
#
loop_
_entity_poly.entity_id
_entity_poly.type
_entity_poly.pdbx_seq_one_letter_code
_entity_poly.pdbx_strand_id
1 'polypeptide(L)'
;MSARLAKPVFILIFLSLLATLVGALKFSSCEQSLWATPDQYVHACYSDIPALYGERELDEDRWSYSSTTSAVEYPVLTGTVMWFFARVIPSGENELINYYRVNQIFLAGLFIFIALIVYRIRPEFAYLSAIAPAVIASLYINWDLWAIASMMLSIYWFDRKKYTYSALAIGISISTKFLPIFLLLPIVLILWRRNEIRDLARYLGITVATFLLINVPVMLTTPEGWLRFYQLNFDRGEDWGSIWYALSSLGVNLGNTNFFAIITLAVAVLVISLLIFSTKETMQLAEVSFIVLALVMIASKVYSPQYVLWLVPLAVIAISRRKDVHAFWIWQIAEVMYHLAIWQHLATVTDAKFGLPLTGYALISLIRIVACLYFVVVLIKKASRGGQFPHEFLFKSADSYP
;
A
#
# COMPACT_ATOMS: atom_id res chain seq x y z
N MET A 1 -23.12 -19.88 -14.16
CA MET A 1 -21.64 -19.84 -14.28
C MET A 1 -21.19 -21.19 -14.81
N SER A 2 -20.61 -21.30 -16.02
CA SER A 2 -20.26 -22.59 -16.60
C SER A 2 -19.21 -23.30 -15.74
N ALA A 3 -19.27 -24.64 -15.64
CA ALA A 3 -18.34 -25.45 -14.84
C ALA A 3 -16.85 -25.22 -15.18
N ARG A 4 -16.54 -24.73 -16.39
CA ARG A 4 -15.18 -24.36 -16.81
C ARG A 4 -14.61 -23.11 -16.12
N LEU A 5 -15.46 -22.16 -15.71
CA LEU A 5 -15.04 -20.95 -14.97
C LEU A 5 -14.97 -21.17 -13.46
N ALA A 6 -15.63 -22.20 -12.94
CA ALA A 6 -15.65 -22.48 -11.49
C ALA A 6 -14.31 -22.99 -10.96
N LYS A 7 -13.59 -23.82 -11.73
CA LYS A 7 -12.33 -24.45 -11.31
C LYS A 7 -11.19 -23.45 -11.01
N PRO A 8 -10.86 -22.47 -11.89
CA PRO A 8 -9.78 -21.52 -11.59
C PRO A 8 -10.12 -20.57 -10.42
N VAL A 9 -11.38 -20.16 -10.27
CA VAL A 9 -11.82 -19.35 -9.12
C VAL A 9 -11.71 -20.13 -7.82
N PHE A 10 -12.10 -21.42 -7.82
CA PHE A 10 -11.96 -22.27 -6.65
C PHE A 10 -10.50 -22.45 -6.24
N ILE A 11 -9.59 -22.67 -7.21
CA ILE A 11 -8.14 -22.76 -6.94
C ILE A 11 -7.62 -21.45 -6.34
N LEU A 12 -8.02 -20.29 -6.87
CA LEU A 12 -7.59 -18.99 -6.32
C LEU A 12 -8.08 -18.80 -4.90
N ILE A 13 -9.35 -19.12 -4.60
CA ILE A 13 -9.90 -19.04 -3.24
C ILE A 13 -9.12 -19.96 -2.31
N PHE A 14 -8.87 -21.21 -2.74
CA PHE A 14 -8.10 -22.17 -1.95
C PHE A 14 -6.68 -21.67 -1.65
N LEU A 15 -5.95 -21.15 -2.66
CA LEU A 15 -4.62 -20.58 -2.46
C LEU A 15 -4.65 -19.36 -1.54
N SER A 16 -5.68 -18.51 -1.66
CA SER A 16 -5.84 -17.34 -0.80
C SER A 16 -6.15 -17.74 0.65
N LEU A 17 -6.97 -18.77 0.86
CA LEU A 17 -7.23 -19.33 2.20
C LEU A 17 -5.96 -19.94 2.80
N LEU A 18 -5.17 -20.67 1.99
CA LEU A 18 -3.89 -21.20 2.45
C LEU A 18 -2.92 -20.09 2.82
N ALA A 19 -2.84 -19.03 2.01
CA ALA A 19 -2.02 -17.85 2.30
C ALA A 19 -2.41 -17.16 3.61
N THR A 20 -3.72 -16.99 3.86
CA THR A 20 -4.23 -16.40 5.11
C THR A 20 -3.94 -17.28 6.31
N LEU A 21 -4.03 -18.59 6.17
CA LEU A 21 -3.68 -19.54 7.23
C LEU A 21 -2.19 -19.52 7.56
N VAL A 22 -1.32 -19.56 6.53
CA VAL A 22 0.14 -19.47 6.72
C VAL A 22 0.52 -18.14 7.35
N GLY A 23 -0.09 -17.03 6.90
CA GLY A 23 0.07 -15.72 7.52
C GLY A 23 -0.34 -15.72 9.00
N ALA A 24 -1.49 -16.31 9.35
CA ALA A 24 -1.95 -16.42 10.74
C ALA A 24 -0.99 -17.25 11.60
N LEU A 25 -0.50 -18.39 11.08
CA LEU A 25 0.46 -19.22 11.79
C LEU A 25 1.77 -18.50 12.10
N LYS A 26 2.22 -17.59 11.23
CA LYS A 26 3.40 -16.75 11.47
C LYS A 26 3.26 -15.90 12.73
N PHE A 27 2.07 -15.42 13.06
CA PHE A 27 1.81 -14.57 14.23
C PHE A 27 1.51 -15.34 15.52
N SER A 28 1.39 -16.68 15.48
CA SER A 28 1.02 -17.49 16.64
C SER A 28 2.01 -17.39 17.79
N SER A 29 3.31 -17.23 17.52
CA SER A 29 4.33 -17.02 18.59
C SER A 29 4.12 -15.70 19.32
N CYS A 30 3.77 -14.62 18.60
CA CYS A 30 3.47 -13.34 19.23
C CYS A 30 2.16 -13.35 20.02
N GLU A 31 1.14 -14.10 19.59
CA GLU A 31 -0.06 -14.29 20.41
C GLU A 31 0.27 -14.94 21.76
N GLN A 32 1.20 -15.92 21.78
CA GLN A 32 1.61 -16.60 23.01
C GLN A 32 2.43 -15.71 23.95
N SER A 33 3.26 -14.81 23.41
CA SER A 33 4.07 -13.86 24.17
C SER A 33 3.39 -12.51 24.39
N LEU A 34 2.11 -12.36 23.98
CA LEU A 34 1.36 -11.09 24.02
C LEU A 34 2.14 -9.92 23.39
N TRP A 35 2.83 -10.19 22.29
CA TRP A 35 3.69 -9.22 21.56
C TRP A 35 4.77 -8.57 22.42
N ALA A 36 5.29 -9.30 23.43
CA ALA A 36 6.37 -8.80 24.27
C ALA A 36 7.60 -8.42 23.44
N THR A 37 8.24 -7.31 23.81
CA THR A 37 9.52 -6.85 23.25
C THR A 37 10.67 -7.47 24.03
N PRO A 38 11.75 -7.99 23.39
CA PRO A 38 12.04 -7.99 21.95
C PRO A 38 11.49 -9.17 21.15
N ASP A 39 10.74 -10.06 21.78
CA ASP A 39 10.31 -11.36 21.26
C ASP A 39 9.54 -11.24 19.91
N GLN A 40 8.64 -10.25 19.82
CA GLN A 40 7.89 -9.97 18.60
C GLN A 40 8.76 -9.63 17.38
N TYR A 41 9.94 -9.06 17.61
CA TYR A 41 10.89 -8.75 16.53
C TYR A 41 11.75 -9.97 16.19
N VAL A 42 12.22 -10.71 17.18
CA VAL A 42 12.99 -11.95 17.00
C VAL A 42 12.21 -12.94 16.14
N HIS A 43 10.92 -13.12 16.40
CA HIS A 43 10.02 -14.01 15.65
C HIS A 43 9.39 -13.38 14.40
N ALA A 44 9.73 -12.13 14.10
CA ALA A 44 9.25 -11.38 12.93
C ALA A 44 7.71 -11.32 12.83
N CYS A 45 7.00 -11.23 13.96
CA CYS A 45 5.54 -11.24 14.06
C CYS A 45 4.93 -9.99 14.70
N TYR A 46 5.67 -8.86 14.69
CA TYR A 46 5.13 -7.55 15.07
C TYR A 46 3.89 -7.19 14.27
N SER A 47 2.92 -6.56 14.96
CA SER A 47 1.71 -6.03 14.34
C SER A 47 1.29 -4.73 15.03
N ASP A 48 0.88 -3.73 14.23
CA ASP A 48 0.27 -2.49 14.73
C ASP A 48 -1.08 -2.76 15.43
N ILE A 49 -1.75 -3.87 15.08
CA ILE A 49 -3.09 -4.18 15.60
C ILE A 49 -3.09 -4.36 17.13
N PRO A 50 -2.29 -5.25 17.70
CA PRO A 50 -2.18 -5.37 19.16
C PRO A 50 -1.43 -4.19 19.79
N ALA A 51 -0.40 -3.64 19.12
CA ALA A 51 0.38 -2.53 19.66
C ALA A 51 -0.49 -1.29 19.92
N LEU A 52 -1.31 -0.91 18.93
CA LEU A 52 -2.15 0.28 19.04
C LEU A 52 -3.43 0.04 19.86
N TYR A 53 -3.76 -1.20 20.22
CA TYR A 53 -4.93 -1.49 21.05
C TYR A 53 -4.83 -0.81 22.41
N GLY A 54 -3.73 -1.02 23.14
CA GLY A 54 -3.47 -0.34 24.41
C GLY A 54 -2.91 1.07 24.25
N GLU A 55 -1.94 1.29 23.27
CA GLU A 55 -1.33 2.60 23.09
C GLU A 55 -2.32 3.70 22.67
N ARG A 56 -3.46 3.34 22.08
CA ARG A 56 -4.52 4.28 21.68
C ARG A 56 -5.76 4.17 22.54
N GLU A 57 -5.65 3.57 23.72
CA GLU A 57 -6.71 3.47 24.71
C GLU A 57 -8.02 2.91 24.11
N LEU A 58 -7.90 1.96 23.15
CA LEU A 58 -9.08 1.34 22.54
C LEU A 58 -9.78 0.37 23.50
N ASP A 59 -9.05 -0.13 24.51
CA ASP A 59 -9.51 -0.92 25.62
C ASP A 59 -10.34 -0.12 26.65
N GLU A 60 -10.19 1.23 26.67
CA GLU A 60 -10.84 2.12 27.64
C GLU A 60 -12.23 2.62 27.19
N ASP A 61 -12.90 1.99 26.28
CA ASP A 61 -14.26 2.35 25.90
C ASP A 61 -14.41 3.75 25.26
N ARG A 62 -13.33 4.35 24.73
CA ARG A 62 -13.32 5.69 24.13
C ARG A 62 -13.46 5.66 22.61
N TRP A 63 -14.03 6.71 22.07
CA TRP A 63 -14.00 6.96 20.63
C TRP A 63 -12.58 7.26 20.16
N SER A 64 -12.12 6.61 19.07
CA SER A 64 -10.75 6.69 18.56
C SER A 64 -10.19 8.08 18.37
N TYR A 65 -11.03 9.10 18.26
CA TYR A 65 -10.62 10.50 18.04
C TYR A 65 -10.96 11.43 19.21
N SER A 66 -11.43 10.93 20.33
CA SER A 66 -11.86 11.75 21.48
C SER A 66 -10.70 12.31 22.30
N SER A 67 -9.51 11.70 22.23
CA SER A 67 -8.32 12.13 22.96
C SER A 67 -7.44 13.08 22.12
N THR A 68 -6.74 13.98 22.79
CA THR A 68 -5.73 14.85 22.16
C THR A 68 -4.35 14.18 22.11
N THR A 69 -4.10 13.24 23.01
CA THR A 69 -2.78 12.57 23.16
C THR A 69 -2.75 11.15 22.62
N SER A 70 -3.83 10.39 22.83
CA SER A 70 -3.95 8.97 22.45
C SER A 70 -4.85 8.72 21.23
N ALA A 71 -5.40 9.77 20.57
CA ALA A 71 -6.15 9.58 19.34
C ALA A 71 -5.35 8.80 18.29
N VAL A 72 -6.06 7.97 17.51
CA VAL A 72 -5.42 7.13 16.49
C VAL A 72 -4.83 7.98 15.36
N GLU A 73 -3.64 7.58 14.88
CA GLU A 73 -2.94 8.21 13.77
C GLU A 73 -3.33 7.64 12.41
N TYR A 74 -4.62 7.44 12.21
CA TYR A 74 -5.20 6.95 10.95
C TYR A 74 -6.37 7.82 10.49
N PRO A 75 -6.70 7.83 9.18
CA PRO A 75 -7.93 8.46 8.71
C PRO A 75 -9.19 7.82 9.29
N VAL A 76 -10.31 8.54 9.21
CA VAL A 76 -11.56 8.28 9.94
C VAL A 76 -12.07 6.85 9.85
N LEU A 77 -12.08 6.23 8.67
CA LEU A 77 -12.63 4.88 8.54
C LEU A 77 -11.76 3.81 9.21
N THR A 78 -10.44 3.94 9.18
CA THR A 78 -9.57 3.00 9.92
C THR A 78 -9.78 3.14 11.42
N GLY A 79 -9.80 4.37 11.95
CA GLY A 79 -10.08 4.59 13.37
C GLY A 79 -11.47 4.10 13.79
N THR A 80 -12.47 4.22 12.89
CA THR A 80 -13.81 3.65 13.11
C THR A 80 -13.79 2.12 13.19
N VAL A 81 -13.04 1.46 12.29
CA VAL A 81 -12.88 -0.01 12.31
C VAL A 81 -12.16 -0.45 13.57
N MET A 82 -11.08 0.24 13.96
CA MET A 82 -10.34 -0.03 15.19
C MET A 82 -11.25 0.04 16.41
N TRP A 83 -11.98 1.14 16.56
CA TRP A 83 -12.93 1.36 17.63
C TRP A 83 -14.07 0.34 17.63
N PHE A 84 -14.67 0.06 16.47
CA PHE A 84 -15.79 -0.88 16.35
C PHE A 84 -15.38 -2.29 16.79
N PHE A 85 -14.22 -2.78 16.36
CA PHE A 85 -13.77 -4.11 16.76
C PHE A 85 -13.39 -4.19 18.25
N ALA A 86 -12.86 -3.11 18.83
CA ALA A 86 -12.63 -3.04 20.25
C ALA A 86 -13.94 -3.15 21.08
N ARG A 87 -15.09 -2.73 20.51
CA ARG A 87 -16.42 -2.79 21.15
C ARG A 87 -17.13 -4.13 21.07
N VAL A 88 -16.87 -4.90 20.01
CA VAL A 88 -17.62 -6.14 19.75
C VAL A 88 -16.93 -7.38 20.30
N ILE A 89 -15.69 -7.26 20.77
CA ILE A 89 -14.97 -8.37 21.40
C ILE A 89 -15.41 -8.55 22.88
N PRO A 90 -15.38 -9.77 23.41
CA PRO A 90 -15.60 -10.03 24.83
C PRO A 90 -14.48 -9.42 25.69
N SER A 91 -14.82 -8.71 26.75
CA SER A 91 -13.88 -8.22 27.77
C SER A 91 -13.31 -9.36 28.61
N GLY A 92 -12.06 -9.23 29.09
CA GLY A 92 -11.41 -10.19 29.98
C GLY A 92 -9.96 -10.49 29.61
N GLU A 93 -9.37 -11.50 30.23
CA GLU A 93 -7.94 -11.83 30.16
C GLU A 93 -7.40 -12.03 28.71
N ASN A 94 -8.25 -12.44 27.76
CA ASN A 94 -7.87 -12.67 26.36
C ASN A 94 -8.29 -11.54 25.42
N GLU A 95 -8.64 -10.39 25.93
CA GLU A 95 -9.20 -9.29 25.14
C GLU A 95 -8.29 -8.86 23.99
N LEU A 96 -7.01 -8.64 24.23
CA LEU A 96 -6.02 -8.30 23.22
C LEU A 96 -5.95 -9.37 22.11
N ILE A 97 -5.92 -10.65 22.48
CA ILE A 97 -5.90 -11.77 21.53
C ILE A 97 -7.20 -11.81 20.72
N ASN A 98 -8.35 -11.61 21.37
CA ASN A 98 -9.65 -11.58 20.71
C ASN A 98 -9.74 -10.41 19.73
N TYR A 99 -9.24 -9.23 20.11
CA TYR A 99 -9.14 -8.06 19.24
C TYR A 99 -8.29 -8.36 18.01
N TYR A 100 -7.12 -8.94 18.20
CA TYR A 100 -6.24 -9.31 17.09
C TYR A 100 -6.91 -10.33 16.17
N ARG A 101 -7.51 -11.39 16.70
CA ARG A 101 -8.15 -12.46 15.91
C ARG A 101 -9.36 -12.00 15.11
N VAL A 102 -10.21 -11.13 15.67
CA VAL A 102 -11.33 -10.57 14.89
C VAL A 102 -10.82 -9.77 13.71
N ASN A 103 -9.79 -8.95 13.90
CA ASN A 103 -9.15 -8.22 12.82
C ASN A 103 -8.56 -9.19 11.76
N GLN A 104 -7.88 -10.27 12.18
CA GLN A 104 -7.34 -11.29 11.24
C GLN A 104 -8.44 -11.89 10.36
N ILE A 105 -9.59 -12.25 10.92
CA ILE A 105 -10.71 -12.85 10.16
C ILE A 105 -11.18 -11.89 9.07
N PHE A 106 -11.39 -10.62 9.41
CA PHE A 106 -11.85 -9.63 8.44
C PHE A 106 -10.78 -9.31 7.39
N LEU A 107 -9.51 -9.19 7.78
CA LEU A 107 -8.40 -8.98 6.86
C LEU A 107 -8.21 -10.16 5.91
N ALA A 108 -8.39 -11.40 6.38
CA ALA A 108 -8.40 -12.60 5.54
C ALA A 108 -9.53 -12.54 4.49
N GLY A 109 -10.74 -12.16 4.90
CA GLY A 109 -11.87 -11.94 3.99
C GLY A 109 -11.60 -10.86 2.93
N LEU A 110 -11.03 -9.74 3.34
CA LEU A 110 -10.63 -8.65 2.43
C LEU A 110 -9.54 -9.08 1.45
N PHE A 111 -8.55 -9.86 1.89
CA PHE A 111 -7.51 -10.39 1.02
C PHE A 111 -8.09 -11.29 -0.08
N ILE A 112 -8.98 -12.23 0.28
CA ILE A 112 -9.68 -13.09 -0.68
C ILE A 112 -10.51 -12.23 -1.65
N PHE A 113 -11.21 -11.22 -1.15
CA PHE A 113 -11.99 -10.30 -1.97
C PHE A 113 -11.12 -9.54 -2.97
N ILE A 114 -9.96 -9.00 -2.54
CA ILE A 114 -8.99 -8.34 -3.41
C ILE A 114 -8.48 -9.31 -4.48
N ALA A 115 -8.12 -10.55 -4.12
CA ALA A 115 -7.68 -11.57 -5.08
C ALA A 115 -8.76 -11.88 -6.14
N LEU A 116 -10.04 -11.89 -5.75
CA LEU A 116 -11.16 -12.05 -6.67
C LEU A 116 -11.33 -10.85 -7.61
N ILE A 117 -11.10 -9.62 -7.14
CA ILE A 117 -11.09 -8.44 -8.02
C ILE A 117 -9.95 -8.53 -9.02
N VAL A 118 -8.74 -8.88 -8.57
CA VAL A 118 -7.58 -9.11 -9.46
C VAL A 118 -7.92 -10.15 -10.52
N TYR A 119 -8.54 -11.27 -10.15
CA TYR A 119 -8.99 -12.29 -11.09
C TYR A 119 -10.00 -11.77 -12.12
N ARG A 120 -10.90 -10.88 -11.71
CA ARG A 120 -11.89 -10.26 -12.62
C ARG A 120 -11.27 -9.32 -13.65
N ILE A 121 -10.07 -8.80 -13.37
CA ILE A 121 -9.34 -7.89 -14.25
C ILE A 121 -8.27 -8.65 -15.05
N ARG A 122 -7.52 -9.56 -14.40
CA ARG A 122 -6.38 -10.28 -14.98
C ARG A 122 -6.36 -11.75 -14.51
N PRO A 123 -7.22 -12.61 -15.07
CA PRO A 123 -7.37 -13.99 -14.60
C PRO A 123 -6.10 -14.84 -14.77
N GLU A 124 -5.27 -14.58 -15.80
CA GLU A 124 -4.09 -15.39 -16.13
C GLU A 124 -3.01 -15.37 -15.06
N PHE A 125 -2.88 -14.27 -14.33
CA PHE A 125 -1.83 -14.05 -13.34
C PHE A 125 -2.36 -13.86 -11.92
N ALA A 126 -3.68 -13.90 -11.70
CA ALA A 126 -4.29 -13.58 -10.41
C ALA A 126 -3.77 -14.46 -9.26
N TYR A 127 -3.37 -15.71 -9.53
CA TYR A 127 -2.80 -16.62 -8.53
C TYR A 127 -1.51 -16.06 -7.89
N LEU A 128 -0.75 -15.21 -8.62
CA LEU A 128 0.46 -14.59 -8.08
C LEU A 128 0.18 -13.73 -6.85
N SER A 129 -1.00 -13.09 -6.77
CA SER A 129 -1.39 -12.32 -5.59
C SER A 129 -1.55 -13.21 -4.34
N ALA A 130 -2.02 -14.44 -4.52
CA ALA A 130 -2.24 -15.38 -3.43
C ALA A 130 -0.96 -16.10 -2.97
N ILE A 131 0.03 -16.27 -3.87
CA ILE A 131 1.27 -16.99 -3.55
C ILE A 131 2.47 -16.05 -3.34
N ALA A 132 2.29 -14.74 -3.39
CA ALA A 132 3.34 -13.76 -3.15
C ALA A 132 3.81 -13.82 -1.69
N PRO A 133 5.06 -14.25 -1.40
CA PRO A 133 5.47 -14.54 -0.03
C PRO A 133 5.57 -13.29 0.84
N ALA A 134 5.95 -12.15 0.26
CA ALA A 134 5.98 -10.89 1.01
C ALA A 134 4.57 -10.41 1.40
N VAL A 135 3.55 -10.71 0.57
CA VAL A 135 2.14 -10.45 0.92
C VAL A 135 1.74 -11.32 2.11
N ILE A 136 1.99 -12.63 2.05
CA ILE A 136 1.67 -13.58 3.13
C ILE A 136 2.30 -13.12 4.46
N ALA A 137 3.57 -12.70 4.40
CA ALA A 137 4.30 -12.22 5.57
C ALA A 137 3.72 -10.92 6.17
N SER A 138 2.98 -10.12 5.37
CA SER A 138 2.52 -8.78 5.74
C SER A 138 1.01 -8.67 6.01
N LEU A 139 0.22 -9.75 5.80
CA LEU A 139 -1.26 -9.71 5.81
C LEU A 139 -1.86 -9.09 7.07
N TYR A 140 -1.26 -9.32 8.24
CA TYR A 140 -1.83 -8.99 9.54
C TYR A 140 -0.99 -8.00 10.34
N ILE A 141 -0.17 -7.20 9.64
CA ILE A 141 0.62 -6.15 10.30
C ILE A 141 -0.29 -4.98 10.71
N ASN A 142 -1.20 -4.58 9.82
CA ASN A 142 -2.12 -3.47 10.07
C ASN A 142 -3.41 -3.55 9.22
N TRP A 143 -4.19 -2.47 9.22
CA TRP A 143 -5.51 -2.37 8.55
C TRP A 143 -5.46 -1.98 7.07
N ASP A 144 -4.32 -2.03 6.37
CA ASP A 144 -4.18 -1.55 4.99
C ASP A 144 -5.14 -2.19 4.00
N LEU A 145 -5.50 -3.48 4.20
CA LEU A 145 -6.40 -4.21 3.30
C LEU A 145 -7.81 -3.59 3.20
N TRP A 146 -8.27 -2.84 4.19
CA TRP A 146 -9.55 -2.10 4.11
C TRP A 146 -9.51 -1.03 3.01
N ALA A 147 -8.43 -0.25 2.97
CA ALA A 147 -8.26 0.77 1.95
C ALA A 147 -7.90 0.16 0.58
N ILE A 148 -7.10 -0.91 0.56
CA ILE A 148 -6.74 -1.60 -0.68
C ILE A 148 -7.97 -2.21 -1.34
N ALA A 149 -8.90 -2.78 -0.59
CA ALA A 149 -10.14 -3.36 -1.14
C ALA A 149 -10.98 -2.30 -1.87
N SER A 150 -11.19 -1.15 -1.25
CA SER A 150 -11.93 -0.03 -1.88
C SER A 150 -11.15 0.60 -3.04
N MET A 151 -9.82 0.72 -2.96
CA MET A 151 -8.96 1.13 -4.07
C MET A 151 -9.10 0.19 -5.27
N MET A 152 -9.04 -1.12 -5.05
CA MET A 152 -9.16 -2.11 -6.12
C MET A 152 -10.56 -2.13 -6.75
N LEU A 153 -11.62 -1.87 -5.97
CA LEU A 153 -12.97 -1.63 -6.50
C LEU A 153 -13.03 -0.39 -7.38
N SER A 154 -12.36 0.69 -6.97
CA SER A 154 -12.28 1.92 -7.76
C SER A 154 -11.68 1.62 -9.14
N ILE A 155 -10.53 0.93 -9.18
CA ILE A 155 -9.86 0.54 -10.43
C ILE A 155 -10.76 -0.37 -11.28
N TYR A 156 -11.39 -1.37 -10.67
CA TYR A 156 -12.30 -2.28 -11.36
C TYR A 156 -13.46 -1.56 -12.05
N TRP A 157 -14.07 -0.56 -11.38
CA TRP A 157 -15.17 0.21 -11.95
C TRP A 157 -14.69 1.27 -12.95
N PHE A 158 -13.51 1.86 -12.75
CA PHE A 158 -12.91 2.81 -13.67
C PHE A 158 -12.68 2.20 -15.05
N ASP A 159 -12.09 1.01 -15.11
CA ASP A 159 -11.83 0.28 -16.37
C ASP A 159 -13.13 -0.07 -17.11
N ARG A 160 -14.26 -0.12 -16.39
CA ARG A 160 -15.62 -0.34 -16.95
C ARG A 160 -16.39 0.94 -17.23
N LYS A 161 -15.72 2.10 -17.16
CA LYS A 161 -16.31 3.44 -17.30
C LYS A 161 -17.47 3.72 -16.32
N LYS A 162 -17.54 2.99 -15.22
CA LYS A 162 -18.49 3.24 -14.12
C LYS A 162 -17.91 4.28 -13.16
N TYR A 163 -17.65 5.47 -13.67
CA TYR A 163 -16.90 6.51 -12.97
C TYR A 163 -17.50 6.95 -11.65
N THR A 164 -18.84 6.96 -11.52
CA THR A 164 -19.52 7.29 -10.25
C THR A 164 -19.14 6.29 -9.13
N TYR A 165 -19.23 4.98 -9.40
CA TYR A 165 -18.87 3.96 -8.41
C TYR A 165 -17.39 3.95 -8.11
N SER A 166 -16.56 4.20 -9.14
CA SER A 166 -15.11 4.36 -8.98
C SER A 166 -14.76 5.53 -8.06
N ALA A 167 -15.41 6.69 -8.26
CA ALA A 167 -15.19 7.90 -7.47
C ALA A 167 -15.64 7.74 -6.00
N LEU A 168 -16.76 7.07 -5.77
CA LEU A 168 -17.21 6.70 -4.41
C LEU A 168 -16.17 5.79 -3.72
N ALA A 169 -15.71 4.76 -4.43
CA ALA A 169 -14.76 3.78 -3.87
C ALA A 169 -13.40 4.41 -3.56
N ILE A 170 -12.88 5.32 -4.41
CA ILE A 170 -11.62 6.01 -4.12
C ILE A 170 -11.77 7.01 -2.96
N GLY A 171 -12.90 7.71 -2.84
CA GLY A 171 -13.20 8.57 -1.70
C GLY A 171 -13.25 7.82 -0.38
N ILE A 172 -13.85 6.63 -0.36
CA ILE A 172 -13.83 5.70 0.78
C ILE A 172 -12.38 5.26 1.08
N SER A 173 -11.62 4.87 0.05
CA SER A 173 -10.24 4.43 0.20
C SER A 173 -9.34 5.51 0.81
N ILE A 174 -9.45 6.77 0.36
CA ILE A 174 -8.71 7.93 0.91
C ILE A 174 -9.13 8.19 2.38
N SER A 175 -10.41 8.02 2.71
CA SER A 175 -10.92 8.18 4.08
C SER A 175 -10.55 7.01 5.01
N THR A 176 -10.06 5.89 4.45
CA THR A 176 -9.54 4.73 5.18
C THR A 176 -8.02 4.83 5.39
N LYS A 177 -7.29 5.19 4.33
CA LYS A 177 -5.84 5.44 4.35
C LYS A 177 -5.54 6.51 3.31
N PHE A 178 -4.67 7.48 3.62
CA PHE A 178 -4.49 8.65 2.76
C PHE A 178 -3.74 8.35 1.43
N LEU A 179 -2.98 7.27 1.39
CA LEU A 179 -2.14 6.89 0.25
C LEU A 179 -2.88 6.83 -1.12
N PRO A 180 -4.14 6.35 -1.23
CA PRO A 180 -4.88 6.33 -2.49
C PRO A 180 -5.15 7.70 -3.13
N ILE A 181 -4.92 8.80 -2.43
CA ILE A 181 -5.02 10.15 -3.02
C ILE A 181 -4.11 10.32 -4.24
N PHE A 182 -2.95 9.63 -4.24
CA PHE A 182 -2.02 9.66 -5.36
C PHE A 182 -2.56 9.00 -6.63
N LEU A 183 -3.61 8.17 -6.54
CA LEU A 183 -4.29 7.61 -7.71
C LEU A 183 -5.14 8.66 -8.44
N LEU A 184 -5.47 9.77 -7.81
CA LEU A 184 -6.16 10.87 -8.50
C LEU A 184 -5.30 11.43 -9.62
N LEU A 185 -3.97 11.42 -9.50
CA LEU A 185 -3.08 11.87 -10.56
C LEU A 185 -3.28 11.10 -11.88
N PRO A 186 -3.10 9.76 -11.94
CA PRO A 186 -3.33 9.03 -13.17
C PRO A 186 -4.78 9.09 -13.65
N ILE A 187 -5.77 9.13 -12.75
CA ILE A 187 -7.18 9.28 -13.12
C ILE A 187 -7.41 10.60 -13.86
N VAL A 188 -6.92 11.72 -13.29
CA VAL A 188 -7.01 13.04 -13.90
C VAL A 188 -6.34 13.05 -15.28
N LEU A 189 -5.11 12.57 -15.37
CA LEU A 189 -4.34 12.58 -16.62
C LEU A 189 -4.97 11.68 -17.69
N ILE A 190 -5.50 10.52 -17.32
CA ILE A 190 -6.18 9.59 -18.25
C ILE A 190 -7.48 10.20 -18.77
N LEU A 191 -8.33 10.74 -17.90
CA LEU A 191 -9.60 11.36 -18.33
C LEU A 191 -9.36 12.63 -19.13
N TRP A 192 -8.34 13.42 -18.78
CA TRP A 192 -7.93 14.58 -19.57
C TRP A 192 -7.47 14.15 -20.98
N ARG A 193 -6.56 13.18 -21.06
CA ARG A 193 -6.09 12.67 -22.35
C ARG A 193 -7.22 12.14 -23.23
N ARG A 194 -8.26 11.54 -22.63
CA ARG A 194 -9.46 11.05 -23.34
C ARG A 194 -10.42 12.16 -23.72
N ASN A 195 -10.16 13.41 -23.31
CA ASN A 195 -11.06 14.56 -23.46
C ASN A 195 -12.42 14.36 -22.76
N GLU A 196 -12.47 13.52 -21.70
CA GLU A 196 -13.65 13.23 -20.88
C GLU A 196 -13.75 14.23 -19.71
N ILE A 197 -13.70 15.54 -19.99
CA ILE A 197 -13.57 16.61 -18.97
C ILE A 197 -14.80 16.69 -18.04
N ARG A 198 -16.00 16.45 -18.57
CA ARG A 198 -17.24 16.41 -17.75
C ARG A 198 -17.21 15.26 -16.74
N ASP A 199 -16.76 14.09 -17.18
CA ASP A 199 -16.62 12.92 -16.32
C ASP A 199 -15.51 13.12 -15.29
N LEU A 200 -14.42 13.81 -15.67
CA LEU A 200 -13.37 14.22 -14.73
C LEU A 200 -13.91 15.12 -13.62
N ALA A 201 -14.62 16.19 -13.98
CA ALA A 201 -15.18 17.11 -13.01
C ALA A 201 -16.19 16.41 -12.06
N ARG A 202 -17.04 15.54 -12.64
CA ARG A 202 -17.98 14.73 -11.87
C ARG A 202 -17.26 13.73 -10.94
N TYR A 203 -16.20 13.09 -11.44
CA TYR A 203 -15.38 12.15 -10.66
C TYR A 203 -14.79 12.82 -9.44
N LEU A 204 -14.10 13.95 -9.64
CA LEU A 204 -13.48 14.71 -8.55
C LEU A 204 -14.53 15.22 -7.56
N GLY A 205 -15.65 15.75 -8.05
CA GLY A 205 -16.76 16.22 -7.20
C GLY A 205 -17.33 15.11 -6.31
N ILE A 206 -17.57 13.90 -6.86
CA ILE A 206 -18.06 12.75 -6.09
C ILE A 206 -16.99 12.28 -5.08
N THR A 207 -15.72 12.22 -5.48
CA THR A 207 -14.63 11.82 -4.58
C THR A 207 -14.52 12.76 -3.39
N VAL A 208 -14.52 14.08 -3.64
CA VAL A 208 -14.48 15.10 -2.59
C VAL A 208 -15.72 15.03 -1.70
N ALA A 209 -16.92 14.93 -2.29
CA ALA A 209 -18.16 14.80 -1.52
C ALA A 209 -18.15 13.56 -0.62
N THR A 210 -17.66 12.43 -1.12
CA THR A 210 -17.53 11.20 -0.32
C THR A 210 -16.55 11.39 0.84
N PHE A 211 -15.38 11.98 0.56
CA PHE A 211 -14.40 12.29 1.59
C PHE A 211 -14.98 13.21 2.66
N LEU A 212 -15.62 14.30 2.26
CA LEU A 212 -16.22 15.26 3.20
C LEU A 212 -17.34 14.63 4.03
N LEU A 213 -18.22 13.84 3.40
CA LEU A 213 -19.31 13.15 4.10
C LEU A 213 -18.80 12.25 5.24
N ILE A 214 -17.65 11.58 5.03
CA ILE A 214 -17.04 10.70 6.03
C ILE A 214 -16.26 11.50 7.08
N ASN A 215 -15.50 12.51 6.68
CA ASN A 215 -14.55 13.19 7.56
C ASN A 215 -15.16 14.35 8.35
N VAL A 216 -16.09 15.12 7.76
CA VAL A 216 -16.66 16.33 8.40
C VAL A 216 -17.33 16.05 9.74
N PRO A 217 -18.12 14.98 9.94
CA PRO A 217 -18.69 14.67 11.25
C PRO A 217 -17.63 14.54 12.35
N VAL A 218 -16.52 13.83 12.08
CA VAL A 218 -15.44 13.66 13.05
C VAL A 218 -14.64 14.95 13.22
N MET A 219 -14.37 15.67 12.13
CA MET A 219 -13.69 16.96 12.16
C MET A 219 -14.45 18.01 13.03
N LEU A 220 -15.78 17.98 13.02
CA LEU A 220 -16.60 18.91 13.80
C LEU A 220 -16.78 18.48 15.27
N THR A 221 -16.79 17.18 15.55
CA THR A 221 -17.00 16.66 16.91
C THR A 221 -15.71 16.46 17.70
N THR A 222 -14.62 16.08 17.03
CA THR A 222 -13.30 15.79 17.62
C THR A 222 -12.17 16.33 16.76
N PRO A 223 -12.08 17.68 16.56
CA PRO A 223 -11.17 18.29 15.57
C PRO A 223 -9.70 17.99 15.85
N GLU A 224 -9.27 18.00 17.10
CA GLU A 224 -7.87 17.75 17.47
C GLU A 224 -7.47 16.31 17.19
N GLY A 225 -8.31 15.34 17.57
CA GLY A 225 -8.09 13.92 17.27
C GLY A 225 -8.08 13.63 15.77
N TRP A 226 -8.99 14.27 15.00
CA TRP A 226 -9.01 14.18 13.55
C TRP A 226 -7.73 14.77 12.91
N LEU A 227 -7.25 15.91 13.40
CA LEU A 227 -6.08 16.60 12.87
C LEU A 227 -4.77 15.86 13.16
N ARG A 228 -4.73 15.06 14.25
CA ARG A 228 -3.54 14.33 14.69
C ARG A 228 -2.87 13.50 13.59
N PHE A 229 -3.67 12.79 12.77
CA PHE A 229 -3.14 12.03 11.63
C PHE A 229 -2.30 12.91 10.68
N TYR A 230 -2.81 14.09 10.34
CA TYR A 230 -2.14 15.00 9.40
C TYR A 230 -0.89 15.62 10.01
N GLN A 231 -0.96 16.06 11.27
CA GLN A 231 0.17 16.63 12.01
C GLN A 231 1.31 15.61 12.12
N LEU A 232 1.03 14.40 12.61
CA LEU A 232 2.06 13.36 12.73
C LEU A 232 2.73 13.03 11.41
N ASN A 233 1.98 12.95 10.31
CA ASN A 233 2.57 12.66 9.00
C ASN A 233 3.36 13.85 8.44
N PHE A 234 2.98 15.08 8.75
CA PHE A 234 3.71 16.28 8.34
C PHE A 234 5.04 16.43 9.12
N ASP A 235 4.98 16.25 10.44
CA ASP A 235 6.12 16.45 11.34
C ASP A 235 7.10 15.26 11.32
N ARG A 236 6.66 14.10 10.85
CA ARG A 236 7.47 12.87 10.82
C ARG A 236 8.75 13.07 10.03
N GLY A 237 9.87 12.70 10.63
CA GLY A 237 11.18 12.60 9.98
C GLY A 237 11.31 11.38 9.06
N GLU A 238 12.54 11.11 8.63
CA GLU A 238 12.87 9.88 7.93
C GLU A 238 12.72 8.67 8.86
N ASP A 239 12.11 7.60 8.35
CA ASP A 239 11.76 6.46 9.15
C ASP A 239 12.08 5.14 8.42
N TRP A 240 11.84 4.05 9.11
CA TRP A 240 12.17 2.69 8.70
C TRP A 240 11.74 2.39 7.25
N GLY A 241 12.67 1.79 6.49
CA GLY A 241 12.47 1.37 5.11
C GLY A 241 12.55 2.48 4.06
N SER A 242 12.57 3.75 4.44
CA SER A 242 12.79 4.83 3.48
C SER A 242 14.20 4.82 2.93
N ILE A 243 14.36 5.29 1.69
CA ILE A 243 15.68 5.50 1.08
C ILE A 243 16.51 6.51 1.89
N TRP A 244 15.84 7.48 2.48
CA TRP A 244 16.45 8.54 3.27
C TRP A 244 17.10 8.00 4.53
N TYR A 245 16.36 7.18 5.30
CA TYR A 245 16.87 6.52 6.49
C TYR A 245 18.01 5.55 6.15
N ALA A 246 17.91 4.80 5.06
CA ALA A 246 18.96 3.89 4.62
C ALA A 246 20.25 4.65 4.25
N LEU A 247 20.16 5.77 3.53
CA LEU A 247 21.31 6.60 3.17
C LEU A 247 21.93 7.27 4.39
N SER A 248 21.11 7.85 5.27
CA SER A 248 21.56 8.45 6.54
C SER A 248 22.30 7.42 7.42
N SER A 249 21.76 6.19 7.50
CA SER A 249 22.37 5.07 8.23
C SER A 249 23.73 4.61 7.66
N LEU A 250 24.00 4.90 6.39
CA LEU A 250 25.30 4.66 5.73
C LEU A 250 26.23 5.88 5.76
N GLY A 251 25.88 6.93 6.50
CA GLY A 251 26.68 8.14 6.66
C GLY A 251 26.50 9.19 5.56
N VAL A 252 25.50 9.04 4.67
CA VAL A 252 25.17 10.03 3.64
C VAL A 252 24.26 11.10 4.25
N ASN A 253 24.83 12.24 4.65
CA ASN A 253 24.05 13.35 5.16
C ASN A 253 23.53 14.23 4.02
N LEU A 254 22.23 14.21 3.80
CA LEU A 254 21.55 15.01 2.77
C LEU A 254 21.14 16.41 3.26
N GLY A 255 21.31 16.71 4.55
CA GLY A 255 20.94 17.99 5.16
C GLY A 255 19.43 18.21 5.26
N ASN A 256 18.73 18.33 4.15
CA ASN A 256 17.27 18.55 4.16
C ASN A 256 16.52 17.44 3.41
N THR A 257 16.14 16.39 4.14
CA THR A 257 15.42 15.22 3.59
C THR A 257 14.08 15.62 2.95
N ASN A 258 13.35 16.59 3.51
CA ASN A 258 12.08 17.06 2.94
C ASN A 258 12.27 17.64 1.53
N PHE A 259 13.33 18.42 1.32
CA PHE A 259 13.64 19.01 0.01
C PHE A 259 13.89 17.92 -1.06
N PHE A 260 14.71 16.92 -0.73
CA PHE A 260 15.01 15.82 -1.66
C PHE A 260 13.78 14.92 -1.91
N ALA A 261 12.97 14.66 -0.89
CA ALA A 261 11.73 13.91 -1.03
C ALA A 261 10.75 14.62 -1.96
N ILE A 262 10.58 15.95 -1.82
CA ILE A 262 9.73 16.75 -2.70
C ILE A 262 10.24 16.75 -4.14
N ILE A 263 11.54 16.93 -4.37
CA ILE A 263 12.14 16.88 -5.71
C ILE A 263 11.91 15.50 -6.33
N THR A 264 12.17 14.42 -5.59
CA THR A 264 11.99 13.05 -6.09
C THR A 264 10.53 12.81 -6.47
N LEU A 265 9.58 13.29 -5.65
CA LEU A 265 8.16 13.21 -5.93
C LEU A 265 7.79 14.03 -7.18
N ALA A 266 8.32 15.24 -7.34
CA ALA A 266 8.08 16.08 -8.52
C ALA A 266 8.60 15.42 -9.80
N VAL A 267 9.80 14.82 -9.76
CA VAL A 267 10.36 14.03 -10.86
C VAL A 267 9.48 12.83 -11.18
N ALA A 268 8.99 12.11 -10.17
CA ALA A 268 8.06 11.00 -10.35
C ALA A 268 6.78 11.44 -11.06
N VAL A 269 6.16 12.55 -10.64
CA VAL A 269 4.97 13.14 -11.28
C VAL A 269 5.24 13.51 -12.73
N LEU A 270 6.40 14.12 -13.01
CA LEU A 270 6.81 14.45 -14.39
C LEU A 270 6.95 13.20 -15.25
N VAL A 271 7.67 12.18 -14.78
CA VAL A 271 7.86 10.91 -15.49
C VAL A 271 6.53 10.24 -15.81
N ILE A 272 5.62 10.19 -14.82
CA ILE A 272 4.28 9.61 -14.99
C ILE A 272 3.47 10.39 -16.03
N SER A 273 3.51 11.73 -15.96
CA SER A 273 2.82 12.59 -16.92
C SER A 273 3.34 12.35 -18.35
N LEU A 274 4.67 12.33 -18.53
CA LEU A 274 5.30 12.02 -19.81
C LEU A 274 4.91 10.64 -20.32
N LEU A 275 4.89 9.61 -19.46
CA LEU A 275 4.46 8.26 -19.81
C LEU A 275 3.02 8.24 -20.33
N ILE A 276 2.09 8.85 -19.60
CA ILE A 276 0.67 8.85 -19.97
C ILE A 276 0.46 9.56 -21.30
N PHE A 277 1.14 10.67 -21.57
CA PHE A 277 0.95 11.45 -22.81
C PHE A 277 1.77 10.95 -24.00
N SER A 278 2.88 10.23 -23.79
CA SER A 278 3.75 9.75 -24.87
C SER A 278 3.37 8.37 -25.43
N THR A 279 2.60 7.55 -24.73
CA THR A 279 2.18 6.23 -25.21
C THR A 279 1.10 6.36 -26.28
N LYS A 280 1.12 5.53 -27.36
CA LYS A 280 0.08 5.53 -28.39
C LYS A 280 -1.29 5.15 -27.83
N GLU A 281 -1.33 4.11 -27.02
CA GLU A 281 -2.55 3.66 -26.35
C GLU A 281 -2.60 4.15 -24.90
N THR A 282 -3.79 4.40 -24.39
CA THR A 282 -3.97 4.77 -22.98
C THR A 282 -3.64 3.56 -22.10
N MET A 283 -2.66 3.70 -21.22
CA MET A 283 -2.31 2.67 -20.25
C MET A 283 -3.51 2.33 -19.34
N GLN A 284 -3.58 1.10 -18.87
CA GLN A 284 -4.60 0.70 -17.86
C GLN A 284 -4.34 1.44 -16.55
N LEU A 285 -5.43 1.82 -15.85
CA LEU A 285 -5.30 2.56 -14.60
C LEU A 285 -4.46 1.80 -13.56
N ALA A 286 -4.62 0.48 -13.43
CA ALA A 286 -3.84 -0.33 -12.50
C ALA A 286 -2.33 -0.28 -12.78
N GLU A 287 -1.93 -0.31 -14.04
CA GLU A 287 -0.51 -0.27 -14.47
C GLU A 287 0.14 1.05 -14.07
N VAL A 288 -0.53 2.18 -14.38
CA VAL A 288 -0.04 3.51 -14.00
C VAL A 288 -0.08 3.68 -12.49
N SER A 289 -1.13 3.20 -11.82
CA SER A 289 -1.26 3.27 -10.36
C SER A 289 -0.14 2.52 -9.65
N PHE A 290 0.29 1.35 -10.17
CA PHE A 290 1.46 0.65 -9.65
C PHE A 290 2.71 1.55 -9.71
N ILE A 291 2.99 2.15 -10.87
CA ILE A 291 4.16 3.02 -11.07
C ILE A 291 4.08 4.23 -10.13
N VAL A 292 2.92 4.89 -10.05
CA VAL A 292 2.69 6.03 -9.16
C VAL A 292 2.98 5.65 -7.71
N LEU A 293 2.30 4.61 -7.19
CA LEU A 293 2.45 4.24 -5.79
C LEU A 293 3.86 3.76 -5.46
N ALA A 294 4.50 2.98 -6.35
CA ALA A 294 5.88 2.54 -6.15
C ALA A 294 6.84 3.74 -6.04
N LEU A 295 6.73 4.72 -6.94
CA LEU A 295 7.59 5.91 -6.93
C LEU A 295 7.29 6.82 -5.72
N VAL A 296 6.02 6.99 -5.36
CA VAL A 296 5.60 7.73 -4.16
C VAL A 296 6.17 7.09 -2.89
N MET A 297 6.03 5.77 -2.75
CA MET A 297 6.55 5.05 -1.59
C MET A 297 8.06 5.12 -1.48
N ILE A 298 8.79 5.01 -2.61
CA ILE A 298 10.24 5.14 -2.65
C ILE A 298 10.69 6.57 -2.29
N ALA A 299 9.96 7.59 -2.76
CA ALA A 299 10.24 8.99 -2.45
C ALA A 299 9.84 9.39 -1.03
N SER A 300 8.93 8.65 -0.39
CA SER A 300 8.38 9.01 0.92
C SER A 300 9.39 8.83 2.06
N LYS A 301 9.12 9.49 3.18
CA LYS A 301 9.93 9.37 4.41
C LYS A 301 9.70 8.05 5.16
N VAL A 302 8.73 7.25 4.73
CA VAL A 302 8.37 5.95 5.32
C VAL A 302 8.09 4.96 4.20
N TYR A 303 8.68 3.79 4.26
CA TYR A 303 8.39 2.69 3.35
C TYR A 303 8.29 1.36 4.11
N SER A 304 7.19 1.19 4.81
CA SER A 304 6.91 0.07 5.72
C SER A 304 6.83 -1.30 5.00
N PRO A 305 7.08 -2.42 5.70
CA PRO A 305 7.05 -3.76 5.08
C PRO A 305 5.68 -4.15 4.51
N GLN A 306 4.59 -3.69 5.10
CA GLN A 306 3.24 -3.98 4.64
C GLN A 306 2.83 -3.22 3.36
N TYR A 307 3.63 -2.27 2.88
CA TYR A 307 3.31 -1.54 1.64
C TYR A 307 3.34 -2.42 0.39
N VAL A 308 3.95 -3.59 0.46
CA VAL A 308 3.84 -4.62 -0.58
C VAL A 308 2.39 -5.05 -0.85
N LEU A 309 1.50 -4.98 0.16
CA LEU A 309 0.06 -5.28 0.01
C LEU A 309 -0.64 -4.34 -0.98
N TRP A 310 -0.21 -3.07 -1.06
CA TRP A 310 -0.71 -2.08 -2.00
C TRP A 310 -0.26 -2.33 -3.42
N LEU A 311 1.00 -2.75 -3.56
CA LEU A 311 1.65 -2.85 -4.85
C LEU A 311 1.35 -4.17 -5.57
N VAL A 312 1.26 -5.29 -4.85
CA VAL A 312 1.10 -6.62 -5.48
C VAL A 312 -0.18 -6.76 -6.30
N PRO A 313 -1.37 -6.37 -5.85
CA PRO A 313 -2.57 -6.46 -6.67
C PRO A 313 -2.45 -5.67 -7.99
N LEU A 314 -1.86 -4.47 -7.93
CA LEU A 314 -1.60 -3.63 -9.09
C LEU A 314 -0.55 -4.22 -10.02
N ALA A 315 0.55 -4.72 -9.44
CA ALA A 315 1.64 -5.39 -10.15
C ALA A 315 1.12 -6.60 -10.96
N VAL A 316 0.31 -7.44 -10.34
CA VAL A 316 -0.27 -8.63 -10.98
C VAL A 316 -1.17 -8.26 -12.16
N ILE A 317 -1.97 -7.20 -12.03
CA ILE A 317 -2.78 -6.68 -13.14
C ILE A 317 -1.89 -6.11 -14.24
N ALA A 318 -0.81 -5.44 -13.90
CA ALA A 318 0.14 -4.85 -14.84
C ALA A 318 0.95 -5.89 -15.63
N ILE A 319 1.17 -7.11 -15.10
CA ILE A 319 1.83 -8.21 -15.81
C ILE A 319 0.99 -8.61 -17.04
N SER A 320 1.60 -8.61 -18.23
CA SER A 320 0.93 -9.05 -19.45
C SER A 320 1.68 -10.18 -20.18
N ARG A 321 2.93 -10.41 -19.85
CA ARG A 321 3.79 -11.40 -20.49
C ARG A 321 4.43 -12.30 -19.43
N ARG A 322 4.57 -13.59 -19.72
CA ARG A 322 5.22 -14.55 -18.80
C ARG A 322 6.65 -14.14 -18.39
N LYS A 323 7.39 -13.46 -19.27
CA LYS A 323 8.74 -12.95 -18.95
C LYS A 323 8.74 -11.84 -17.89
N ASP A 324 7.65 -11.08 -17.74
CA ASP A 324 7.57 -10.02 -16.74
C ASP A 324 7.45 -10.62 -15.31
N VAL A 325 7.02 -11.89 -15.20
CA VAL A 325 6.91 -12.64 -13.95
C VAL A 325 8.29 -12.82 -13.27
N HIS A 326 9.40 -12.89 -14.04
CA HIS A 326 10.74 -12.97 -13.43
C HIS A 326 11.08 -11.70 -12.63
N ALA A 327 10.77 -10.53 -13.17
CA ALA A 327 11.00 -9.26 -12.47
C ALA A 327 10.11 -9.15 -11.22
N PHE A 328 8.87 -9.64 -11.29
CA PHE A 328 7.99 -9.74 -10.13
C PHE A 328 8.60 -10.58 -9.01
N TRP A 329 9.16 -11.78 -9.33
CA TRP A 329 9.77 -12.65 -8.32
C TRP A 329 11.07 -12.07 -7.75
N ILE A 330 11.90 -11.39 -8.56
CA ILE A 330 13.09 -10.69 -8.05
C ILE A 330 12.67 -9.65 -7.01
N TRP A 331 11.65 -8.87 -7.30
CA TRP A 331 11.11 -7.88 -6.35
C TRP A 331 10.50 -8.57 -5.12
N GLN A 332 9.73 -9.66 -5.27
CA GLN A 332 9.17 -10.39 -4.12
C GLN A 332 10.25 -10.97 -3.19
N ILE A 333 11.35 -11.49 -3.74
CA ILE A 333 12.49 -11.98 -2.93
C ILE A 333 13.10 -10.82 -2.14
N ALA A 334 13.32 -9.67 -2.76
CA ALA A 334 13.86 -8.49 -2.09
C ALA A 334 12.92 -7.96 -0.99
N GLU A 335 11.60 -8.00 -1.20
CA GLU A 335 10.59 -7.63 -0.19
C GLU A 335 10.60 -8.59 1.01
N VAL A 336 10.76 -9.90 0.79
CA VAL A 336 10.91 -10.88 1.88
C VAL A 336 12.20 -10.65 2.66
N MET A 337 13.31 -10.43 1.96
CA MET A 337 14.59 -10.08 2.61
C MET A 337 14.45 -8.84 3.49
N TYR A 338 13.81 -7.80 2.97
CA TYR A 338 13.55 -6.58 3.73
C TYR A 338 12.60 -6.83 4.92
N HIS A 339 11.54 -7.63 4.72
CA HIS A 339 10.60 -7.98 5.78
C HIS A 339 11.31 -8.66 6.97
N LEU A 340 12.24 -9.55 6.70
CA LEU A 340 13.06 -10.16 7.76
C LEU A 340 14.06 -9.15 8.34
N ALA A 341 14.70 -8.34 7.50
CA ALA A 341 15.74 -7.39 7.91
C ALA A 341 15.21 -6.33 8.88
N ILE A 342 14.01 -5.77 8.66
CA ILE A 342 13.43 -4.76 9.55
C ILE A 342 13.20 -5.34 10.96
N TRP A 343 12.61 -6.52 11.07
CA TRP A 343 12.34 -7.11 12.37
C TRP A 343 13.62 -7.52 13.09
N GLN A 344 14.59 -8.11 12.38
CA GLN A 344 15.89 -8.44 12.97
C GLN A 344 16.68 -7.20 13.36
N HIS A 345 16.54 -6.08 12.65
CA HIS A 345 17.15 -4.82 13.05
C HIS A 345 16.48 -4.26 14.31
N LEU A 346 15.14 -4.25 14.38
CA LEU A 346 14.41 -3.85 15.58
C LEU A 346 14.72 -4.75 16.78
N ALA A 347 14.93 -6.04 16.57
CA ALA A 347 15.44 -6.93 17.61
C ALA A 347 16.79 -6.45 18.16
N THR A 348 17.74 -6.03 17.30
CA THR A 348 19.01 -5.44 17.75
C THR A 348 18.80 -4.15 18.55
N VAL A 349 17.91 -3.27 18.08
CA VAL A 349 17.65 -1.96 18.74
C VAL A 349 16.97 -2.15 20.11
N THR A 350 16.26 -3.26 20.30
CA THR A 350 15.57 -3.61 21.56
C THR A 350 16.33 -4.62 22.42
N ASP A 351 17.65 -4.68 22.26
CA ASP A 351 18.59 -5.47 23.08
C ASP A 351 18.32 -6.99 23.05
N ALA A 352 17.82 -7.52 21.92
CA ALA A 352 17.73 -8.96 21.73
C ALA A 352 19.14 -9.59 21.59
N LYS A 353 19.26 -10.86 22.01
CA LYS A 353 20.53 -11.61 21.92
C LYS A 353 21.07 -11.72 20.50
N PHE A 354 20.19 -11.72 19.49
CA PHE A 354 20.50 -11.81 18.07
C PHE A 354 19.71 -10.75 17.31
N GLY A 355 20.29 -10.29 16.22
CA GLY A 355 19.61 -9.35 15.34
C GLY A 355 20.52 -8.88 14.21
N LEU A 356 20.00 -7.99 13.37
CA LEU A 356 20.71 -7.45 12.21
C LEU A 356 21.26 -6.05 12.54
N PRO A 357 22.56 -5.79 12.33
CA PRO A 357 23.15 -4.47 12.55
C PRO A 357 22.62 -3.44 11.52
N LEU A 358 22.64 -2.16 11.89
CA LEU A 358 22.12 -1.03 11.11
C LEU A 358 22.62 -1.02 9.65
N THR A 359 23.92 -1.25 9.42
CA THR A 359 24.49 -1.27 8.06
C THR A 359 23.88 -2.38 7.19
N GLY A 360 23.72 -3.58 7.77
CA GLY A 360 23.07 -4.70 7.06
C GLY A 360 21.63 -4.40 6.70
N TYR A 361 20.88 -3.81 7.62
CA TYR A 361 19.53 -3.35 7.40
C TYR A 361 19.43 -2.28 6.28
N ALA A 362 20.30 -1.27 6.33
CA ALA A 362 20.34 -0.20 5.33
C ALA A 362 20.62 -0.75 3.91
N LEU A 363 21.58 -1.67 3.76
CA LEU A 363 21.90 -2.29 2.48
C LEU A 363 20.71 -3.11 1.92
N ILE A 364 20.03 -3.90 2.77
CA ILE A 364 18.84 -4.67 2.34
C ILE A 364 17.69 -3.73 1.96
N SER A 365 17.51 -2.61 2.66
CA SER A 365 16.53 -1.58 2.30
C SER A 365 16.79 -1.01 0.90
N LEU A 366 18.05 -0.73 0.55
CA LEU A 366 18.44 -0.28 -0.79
C LEU A 366 18.21 -1.36 -1.85
N ILE A 367 18.52 -2.63 -1.56
CA ILE A 367 18.25 -3.77 -2.46
C ILE A 367 16.76 -3.87 -2.77
N ARG A 368 15.88 -3.73 -1.77
CA ARG A 368 14.43 -3.68 -1.95
C ARG A 368 14.00 -2.59 -2.94
N ILE A 369 14.50 -1.37 -2.74
CA ILE A 369 14.19 -0.22 -3.58
C ILE A 369 14.65 -0.45 -5.03
N VAL A 370 15.88 -0.93 -5.22
CA VAL A 370 16.43 -1.24 -6.56
C VAL A 370 15.60 -2.33 -7.26
N ALA A 371 15.19 -3.37 -6.55
CA ALA A 371 14.36 -4.44 -7.09
C ALA A 371 12.96 -3.93 -7.50
N CYS A 372 12.36 -3.05 -6.69
CA CYS A 372 11.09 -2.40 -7.03
C CYS A 372 11.24 -1.51 -8.28
N LEU A 373 12.27 -0.67 -8.34
CA LEU A 373 12.58 0.17 -9.49
C LEU A 373 12.86 -0.66 -10.76
N TYR A 374 13.56 -1.78 -10.63
CA TYR A 374 13.75 -2.71 -11.74
C TYR A 374 12.42 -3.18 -12.32
N PHE A 375 11.45 -3.57 -11.46
CA PHE A 375 10.13 -3.97 -11.92
C PHE A 375 9.36 -2.81 -12.57
N VAL A 376 9.42 -1.60 -11.99
CA VAL A 376 8.87 -0.37 -12.60
C VAL A 376 9.44 -0.16 -14.02
N VAL A 377 10.76 -0.26 -14.20
CA VAL A 377 11.43 -0.09 -15.51
C VAL A 377 10.98 -1.17 -16.51
N VAL A 378 10.76 -2.42 -16.07
CA VAL A 378 10.24 -3.49 -16.93
C VAL A 378 8.85 -3.15 -17.45
N LEU A 379 7.97 -2.60 -16.60
CA LEU A 379 6.62 -2.17 -17.00
C LEU A 379 6.66 -0.96 -17.95
N ILE A 380 7.48 0.05 -17.66
CA ILE A 380 7.66 1.22 -18.50
C ILE A 380 8.16 0.82 -19.90
N LYS A 381 9.20 -0.02 -20.00
CA LYS A 381 9.72 -0.53 -21.27
C LYS A 381 8.69 -1.34 -22.05
N LYS A 382 7.76 -2.00 -21.38
CA LYS A 382 6.64 -2.69 -22.00
C LYS A 382 5.66 -1.70 -22.64
N ALA A 383 5.26 -0.68 -21.89
CA ALA A 383 4.35 0.37 -22.35
C ALA A 383 4.93 1.12 -23.58
N SER A 384 6.25 1.33 -23.60
CA SER A 384 6.97 1.98 -24.70
C SER A 384 7.02 1.15 -25.98
N ARG A 385 7.05 -0.19 -25.88
CA ARG A 385 7.13 -1.07 -27.07
C ARG A 385 5.80 -1.22 -27.80
N GLY A 386 4.68 -0.92 -27.15
CA GLY A 386 3.35 -0.79 -27.77
C GLY A 386 3.16 0.54 -28.52
N GLY A 387 4.04 1.51 -28.33
CA GLY A 387 4.13 2.78 -29.02
C GLY A 387 5.60 3.20 -29.07
N GLN A 388 6.07 3.81 -30.14
CA GLN A 388 7.42 4.34 -30.18
C GLN A 388 7.57 5.37 -29.06
N PHE A 389 8.48 5.11 -28.09
CA PHE A 389 9.03 6.21 -27.29
C PHE A 389 9.62 7.20 -28.27
N PRO A 390 9.36 8.47 -28.15
CA PRO A 390 10.05 9.44 -28.95
C PRO A 390 11.51 9.51 -28.47
N HIS A 391 12.36 8.60 -28.96
CA HIS A 391 13.80 8.85 -29.01
C HIS A 391 14.10 10.17 -29.73
N GLU A 392 13.17 10.62 -30.55
CA GLU A 392 13.27 11.87 -31.29
C GLU A 392 13.01 13.14 -30.47
N PHE A 393 12.34 13.05 -29.27
CA PHE A 393 12.09 14.26 -28.47
C PHE A 393 13.28 14.72 -27.63
N LEU A 394 14.23 13.83 -27.34
CA LEU A 394 15.43 14.19 -26.56
C LEU A 394 16.64 14.50 -27.44
N PHE A 395 16.62 14.22 -28.74
CA PHE A 395 17.77 14.36 -29.64
C PHE A 395 17.41 14.88 -31.04
N LYS A 396 16.32 15.61 -31.26
CA LYS A 396 16.21 16.43 -32.43
C LYS A 396 17.19 17.59 -32.29
N SER A 397 18.36 17.40 -32.89
CA SER A 397 19.30 18.49 -33.18
C SER A 397 18.55 19.62 -33.90
N ALA A 398 18.94 20.85 -33.61
CA ALA A 398 18.37 22.09 -34.15
C ALA A 398 18.51 22.28 -35.68
N ASP A 399 18.75 21.23 -36.47
CA ASP A 399 19.14 21.30 -37.87
C ASP A 399 18.02 20.98 -38.88
N SER A 400 16.75 21.08 -38.51
CA SER A 400 15.67 20.90 -39.50
C SER A 400 14.53 21.90 -39.31
N TYR A 401 14.82 23.19 -39.56
CA TYR A 401 13.83 24.13 -40.06
C TYR A 401 14.30 24.66 -41.42
N PRO A 402 13.46 24.57 -42.46
CA PRO A 402 13.75 25.20 -43.74
C PRO A 402 13.67 26.72 -43.69
#